data_0ec03d0e139428c9116af83b43d7a49f
#
_entry.id   0ec03d0e139428c9116af83b43d7a49f
#
_cell.length_a   1.000
_cell.length_b   1.000
_cell.length_c   1.000
_cell.angle_alpha   90.00
_cell.angle_beta   90.00
_cell.angle_gamma   90.00
#
_symmetry.space_group_name_H-M   'P 1'
#
loop_
_entity.id
_entity.type
_entity.pdbx_description
1 polymer ?
#
loop_
_entity_poly.entity_id
_entity_poly.type
_entity_poly.pdbx_seq_one_letter_code
_entity_poly.pdbx_strand_id
1 'polypeptide(L)'
;MNEKIKTQLREYLDLKLRLCKQYMQEHDLAAAKTVWQQAIGAVEYTSVSAYSLYPNAGLSAEIDVIWEMDYKKAFEKTLFPEVGE
;
A
#
# COMPACT_ATOMS: atom_id res chain seq x y z
N MET A 1 3.32 -15.02 -13.70
CA MET A 1 3.86 -13.67 -13.79
C MET A 1 3.06 -12.66 -12.96
N ASN A 2 1.74 -12.64 -13.14
CA ASN A 2 0.88 -11.73 -12.37
C ASN A 2 0.94 -11.97 -10.87
N GLU A 3 1.00 -13.23 -10.46
CA GLU A 3 1.09 -13.57 -9.04
C GLU A 3 2.38 -13.07 -8.40
N LYS A 4 3.48 -13.11 -9.15
CA LYS A 4 4.77 -12.62 -8.64
C LYS A 4 4.71 -11.12 -8.36
N ILE A 5 4.12 -10.35 -9.28
CA ILE A 5 3.97 -8.90 -9.11
C ILE A 5 3.13 -8.59 -7.89
N LYS A 6 1.99 -9.28 -7.74
CA LYS A 6 1.09 -9.08 -6.60
C LYS A 6 1.76 -9.47 -5.28
N THR A 7 2.50 -10.59 -5.27
CA THR A 7 3.21 -11.04 -4.08
C THR A 7 4.28 -10.03 -3.65
N GLN A 8 5.07 -9.52 -4.60
CA GLN A 8 6.10 -8.53 -4.30
C GLN A 8 5.49 -7.24 -3.77
N LEU A 9 4.36 -6.82 -4.34
CA LEU A 9 3.66 -5.64 -3.85
C LEU A 9 3.16 -5.84 -2.43
N ARG A 10 2.56 -7.00 -2.13
CA ARG A 10 2.09 -7.31 -0.78
C ARG A 10 3.24 -7.32 0.23
N GLU A 11 4.37 -7.90 -0.13
CA GLU A 11 5.55 -7.91 0.74
C GLU A 11 6.03 -6.49 1.05
N TYR A 12 6.05 -5.63 0.03
CA TYR A 12 6.44 -4.24 0.20
C TYR A 12 5.45 -3.49 1.09
N LEU A 13 4.14 -3.67 0.85
CA LEU A 13 3.10 -3.00 1.62
C LEU A 13 3.08 -3.49 3.07
N ASP A 14 3.30 -4.79 3.29
CA ASP A 14 3.39 -5.34 4.65
C ASP A 14 4.56 -4.71 5.42
N LEU A 15 5.70 -4.55 4.77
CA LEU A 15 6.86 -3.90 5.37
C LEU A 15 6.55 -2.45 5.72
N LYS A 16 5.94 -1.72 4.78
CA LYS A 16 5.61 -0.31 5.00
C LYS A 16 4.58 -0.15 6.13
N LEU A 17 3.62 -1.05 6.21
CA LEU A 17 2.63 -1.01 7.28
C LEU A 17 3.29 -1.23 8.65
N ARG A 18 4.22 -2.19 8.74
CA ARG A 18 4.97 -2.41 9.99
C ARG A 18 5.79 -1.19 10.37
N LEU A 19 6.47 -0.57 9.41
CA LEU A 19 7.23 0.65 9.66
C LEU A 19 6.32 1.80 10.11
N CYS A 20 5.16 1.94 9.47
CA CYS A 20 4.20 2.96 9.86
C CYS A 20 3.77 2.78 11.31
N LYS A 21 3.45 1.55 11.70
CA LYS A 21 3.07 1.24 13.08
C LYS A 21 4.20 1.53 14.06
N GLN A 22 5.43 1.18 13.68
CA GLN A 22 6.61 1.43 14.51
C GLN A 22 6.80 2.92 14.75
N TYR A 23 6.73 3.73 13.68
CA TYR A 23 6.90 5.18 13.82
C TYR A 23 5.79 5.81 14.67
N MET A 24 4.56 5.30 14.56
CA MET A 24 3.48 5.79 15.40
C MET A 24 3.72 5.46 16.87
N GLN A 25 4.28 4.28 17.17
CA GLN A 25 4.66 3.93 18.54
C GLN A 25 5.77 4.84 19.07
N GLU A 26 6.62 5.33 18.19
CA GLU A 26 7.70 6.27 18.55
C GLU A 26 7.23 7.72 18.54
N HIS A 27 5.95 7.97 18.31
CA HIS A 27 5.35 9.29 18.21
C HIS A 27 5.94 10.14 17.07
N ASP A 28 6.41 9.48 16.01
CA ASP A 28 6.98 10.14 14.85
C ASP A 28 5.95 10.15 13.70
N LEU A 29 4.99 11.03 13.81
CA LEU A 29 3.90 11.12 12.84
C LEU A 29 4.41 11.49 11.44
N ALA A 30 5.41 12.36 11.36
CA ALA A 30 5.96 12.77 10.07
C ALA A 30 6.55 11.58 9.31
N ALA A 31 7.35 10.75 10.00
CA ALA A 31 7.93 9.55 9.40
C ALA A 31 6.84 8.54 9.02
N ALA A 32 5.84 8.36 9.87
CA ALA A 32 4.73 7.45 9.59
C ALA A 32 3.97 7.87 8.34
N LYS A 33 3.69 9.17 8.18
CA LYS A 33 3.01 9.69 6.99
C LYS A 33 3.85 9.54 5.74
N THR A 34 5.17 9.73 5.85
CA THR A 34 6.08 9.52 4.72
C THR A 34 6.02 8.07 4.23
N VAL A 35 6.04 7.12 5.16
CA VAL A 35 5.92 5.70 4.82
C VAL A 35 4.57 5.40 4.14
N TRP A 36 3.50 5.99 4.63
CA TRP A 36 2.17 5.86 4.03
C TRP A 36 2.17 6.37 2.59
N GLN A 37 2.73 7.55 2.36
CA GLN A 37 2.81 8.13 1.01
C GLN A 37 3.67 7.26 0.08
N GLN A 38 4.74 6.66 0.59
CA GLN A 38 5.55 5.73 -0.19
C GLN A 38 4.74 4.49 -0.58
N ALA A 39 3.90 3.99 0.32
CA ALA A 39 3.04 2.85 0.02
C ALA A 39 2.03 3.19 -1.08
N ILE A 40 1.39 4.36 -0.99
CA ILE A 40 0.45 4.82 -2.03
C ILE A 40 1.16 4.97 -3.36
N GLY A 41 2.34 5.59 -3.37
CA GLY A 41 3.12 5.77 -4.60
C GLY A 41 3.51 4.45 -5.24
N ALA A 42 3.86 3.46 -4.43
CA ALA A 42 4.20 2.13 -4.94
C ALA A 42 3.00 1.45 -5.59
N VAL A 43 1.81 1.58 -5.00
CA VAL A 43 0.58 1.04 -5.59
C VAL A 43 0.29 1.71 -6.91
N GLU A 44 0.36 3.03 -6.97
CA GLU A 44 0.11 3.79 -8.20
C GLU A 44 1.10 3.42 -9.29
N TYR A 45 2.38 3.39 -8.95
CA TYR A 45 3.43 3.04 -9.92
C TYR A 45 3.22 1.62 -10.47
N THR A 46 2.96 0.67 -9.57
CA THR A 46 2.77 -0.73 -9.97
C THR A 46 1.52 -0.88 -10.83
N SER A 47 0.44 -0.19 -10.47
CA SER A 47 -0.82 -0.23 -11.23
C SER A 47 -0.64 0.33 -12.64
N VAL A 48 0.00 1.50 -12.76
CA VAL A 48 0.26 2.13 -14.06
C VAL A 48 1.18 1.27 -14.91
N SER A 49 2.24 0.74 -14.32
CA SER A 49 3.20 -0.14 -15.02
C SER A 49 2.51 -1.41 -15.51
N ALA A 50 1.64 -1.99 -14.69
CA ALA A 50 0.89 -3.19 -15.05
C ALA A 50 -0.05 -2.91 -16.21
N TYR A 51 -0.72 -1.77 -16.20
CA TYR A 51 -1.60 -1.38 -17.30
C TYR A 51 -0.80 -1.20 -18.60
N SER A 52 0.37 -0.56 -18.52
CA SER A 52 1.21 -0.32 -19.69
C SER A 52 1.76 -1.60 -20.30
N LEU A 53 2.18 -2.55 -19.45
CA LEU A 53 2.80 -3.80 -19.90
C LEU A 53 1.78 -4.87 -20.26
N TYR A 54 0.64 -4.90 -19.55
CA TYR A 54 -0.36 -5.95 -19.70
C TYR A 54 -1.77 -5.34 -19.73
N PRO A 55 -2.09 -4.54 -20.77
CA PRO A 55 -3.33 -3.75 -20.77
C PRO A 55 -4.61 -4.60 -20.74
N ASN A 56 -4.56 -5.83 -21.21
CA ASN A 56 -5.74 -6.69 -21.30
C ASN A 56 -5.84 -7.72 -20.19
N ALA A 57 -4.89 -7.71 -19.24
CA ALA A 57 -4.84 -8.76 -18.21
C ALA A 57 -5.65 -8.42 -16.97
N GLY A 58 -6.14 -7.19 -16.83
CA GLY A 58 -6.86 -6.76 -15.63
C GLY A 58 -5.98 -6.63 -14.39
N LEU A 59 -4.67 -6.73 -14.53
CA LEU A 59 -3.73 -6.71 -13.41
C LEU A 59 -3.76 -5.36 -12.68
N SER A 60 -3.88 -4.26 -13.41
CA SER A 60 -3.97 -2.93 -12.81
C SER A 60 -5.14 -2.83 -11.83
N ALA A 61 -6.32 -3.34 -12.25
CA ALA A 61 -7.49 -3.34 -11.38
C ALA A 61 -7.29 -4.24 -10.16
N GLU A 62 -6.65 -5.38 -10.33
CA GLU A 62 -6.36 -6.29 -9.21
C GLU A 62 -5.41 -5.64 -8.19
N ILE A 63 -4.44 -4.87 -8.66
CA ILE A 63 -3.50 -4.15 -7.79
C ILE A 63 -4.25 -3.09 -6.98
N ASP A 64 -5.14 -2.34 -7.63
CA ASP A 64 -5.95 -1.34 -6.93
C ASP A 64 -6.84 -1.99 -5.87
N VAL A 65 -7.41 -3.15 -6.16
CA VAL A 65 -8.23 -3.90 -5.21
C VAL A 65 -7.40 -4.36 -3.99
N ILE A 66 -6.16 -4.80 -4.21
CA ILE A 66 -5.28 -5.18 -3.09
C ILE A 66 -5.15 -4.02 -2.11
N TRP A 67 -4.87 -2.83 -2.62
CA TRP A 67 -4.75 -1.65 -1.77
C TRP A 67 -6.07 -1.34 -1.06
N GLU A 68 -7.17 -1.23 -1.81
CA GLU A 68 -8.47 -0.82 -1.27
C GLU A 68 -9.01 -1.81 -0.22
N MET A 69 -8.83 -3.11 -0.42
CA MET A 69 -9.42 -4.12 0.44
C MET A 69 -8.53 -4.53 1.60
N ASP A 70 -7.21 -4.55 1.39
CA ASP A 70 -6.30 -5.17 2.36
C ASP A 70 -5.41 -4.20 3.12
N TYR A 71 -5.16 -3.00 2.59
CA TYR A 71 -4.16 -2.11 3.18
C TYR A 71 -4.65 -0.72 3.53
N LYS A 72 -5.52 -0.14 2.72
CA LYS A 72 -5.93 1.25 2.90
C LYS A 72 -6.45 1.51 4.31
N LYS A 73 -7.39 0.70 4.77
CA LYS A 73 -7.96 0.86 6.10
C LYS A 73 -6.95 0.62 7.21
N ALA A 74 -6.04 -0.34 7.01
CA ALA A 74 -5.01 -0.65 7.99
C ALA A 74 -4.10 0.56 8.21
N PHE A 75 -3.67 1.22 7.13
CA PHE A 75 -2.88 2.44 7.25
C PHE A 75 -3.67 3.57 7.89
N GLU A 76 -4.92 3.75 7.47
CA GLU A 76 -5.76 4.82 8.02
C GLU A 76 -5.99 4.64 9.52
N LYS A 77 -6.27 3.41 9.96
CA LYS A 77 -6.44 3.13 11.39
C LYS A 77 -5.16 3.35 12.19
N THR A 78 -4.01 3.07 11.57
CA THR A 78 -2.72 3.26 12.22
C THR A 78 -2.42 4.75 12.38
N LEU A 79 -2.67 5.55 11.35
CA LEU A 79 -2.35 6.98 11.36
C LEU A 79 -3.43 7.84 12.02
N PHE A 80 -4.69 7.44 11.88
CA PHE A 80 -5.84 8.22 12.34
C PHE A 80 -6.80 7.33 13.14
N PRO A 81 -6.36 6.80 14.29
CA PRO A 81 -7.16 5.82 15.02
C PRO A 81 -8.52 6.34 15.48
N GLU A 82 -8.65 7.65 15.67
CA GLU A 82 -9.91 8.26 16.11
C GLU A 82 -10.91 8.41 14.97
N VAL A 83 -10.46 8.36 13.73
CA VAL A 83 -11.29 8.53 12.54
C VAL A 83 -11.62 7.18 11.91
N GLY A 84 -10.85 6.16 12.21
CA GLY A 84 -10.93 4.84 11.58
C GLY A 84 -12.15 4.01 11.96
N GLU A 85 -13.01 4.55 12.75
CA GLU A 85 -14.24 3.87 13.10
C GLU A 85 -15.39 4.36 12.23
#